data_166d59c17cead76f54a8f887a09472b5
#
_entry.id   166d59c17cead76f54a8f887a09472b5
#
_cell.length_a   1.000
_cell.length_b   1.000
_cell.length_c   1.000
_cell.angle_alpha   90.00
_cell.angle_beta   90.00
_cell.angle_gamma   90.00
#
_symmetry.space_group_name_H-M   'P 1'
#
loop_
_entity.id
_entity.type
_entity.pdbx_description
1 polymer ?
#
loop_
_entity_poly.entity_id
_entity_poly.type
_entity_poly.pdbx_seq_one_letter_code
_entity_poly.pdbx_strand_id
1 'polypeptide(L)'
;GKELVTWSITRGLRRVSGGRAPVPIEKTQAPKAALAAVAGLTSPALVVLKDLHPFLEDPEIVRWLRELSHTLKPTQTTVVLLSPVLKLPPELEKEVTVVDVPLPAFEELQQLLGEIVTLVHESRLATVDLERERAKELIRAAQGLTLAEAENVFARAIADDGRLDASDIAMVLEEKQQIVRKSGLLEYFPASDGLDRMGGLELLKEWLVRRRAAFGDAARAFGLPEPKGILLLGVQGCGKSLTAKCVAAEWRLPLLRLDVGRIFSSFMGSSEQNLRRAIGVAESLAPVVLWIDEVEKGMSGVASSGASDAGVTARVFGNLLTWLQEKTAPVFVVATANRIDLLPPELVRKGRFDEIFFVDLPSQAERMEIFRIHLLAKKRDPGGFDLEALADLAMGFSGAEIEQAIVAGMYDAFNDGAELLQLHIEQALRGSVPLSRTMAREIEQLRAWAATRTRPASVPVLYENVAVEDDGVADMELPIAGAEAMAVELAGVGELAQGAQGELEGARAQPGER
;
A
#
# COMPACT_ATOMS: atom_id res chain seq x y z
N GLY A 1 41.19 8.25 -22.68
CA GLY A 1 39.99 7.78 -22.00
C GLY A 1 39.93 6.27 -22.02
N LYS A 2 39.07 5.65 -21.18
CA LYS A 2 38.85 4.19 -21.20
C LYS A 2 38.05 3.80 -22.43
N GLU A 3 38.36 2.63 -22.99
CA GLU A 3 37.57 2.04 -24.07
C GLU A 3 36.22 1.54 -23.53
N LEU A 4 35.10 1.81 -24.24
CA LEU A 4 33.81 1.27 -23.86
C LEU A 4 33.58 -0.06 -24.58
N VAL A 5 33.32 -1.12 -23.78
CA VAL A 5 33.00 -2.46 -24.28
C VAL A 5 31.63 -2.86 -23.71
N THR A 6 30.70 -3.27 -24.57
CA THR A 6 29.38 -3.72 -24.13
C THR A 6 29.16 -5.18 -24.49
N TRP A 7 28.47 -5.92 -23.62
CA TRP A 7 28.08 -7.30 -23.87
C TRP A 7 26.57 -7.49 -23.76
N SER A 8 26.05 -8.36 -24.58
CA SER A 8 24.74 -8.97 -24.41
C SER A 8 24.77 -10.40 -24.93
N ILE A 9 23.89 -11.28 -24.43
CA ILE A 9 23.79 -12.68 -24.85
C ILE A 9 23.57 -12.82 -26.38
N THR A 10 22.86 -11.87 -26.98
CA THR A 10 22.54 -11.89 -28.42
C THR A 10 23.68 -11.42 -29.32
N ARG A 11 24.53 -10.51 -28.85
CA ARG A 11 25.52 -9.81 -29.68
C ARG A 11 26.96 -10.06 -29.28
N GLY A 12 27.20 -10.71 -28.13
CA GLY A 12 28.54 -10.87 -27.56
C GLY A 12 29.18 -9.55 -27.13
N LEU A 13 30.47 -9.54 -26.91
CA LEU A 13 31.27 -8.34 -26.60
C LEU A 13 31.47 -7.51 -27.85
N ARG A 14 31.30 -6.18 -27.68
CA ARG A 14 31.49 -5.20 -28.77
C ARG A 14 32.24 -3.98 -28.24
N ARG A 15 33.25 -3.53 -28.96
CA ARG A 15 33.94 -2.27 -28.69
C ARG A 15 33.14 -1.11 -29.27
N VAL A 16 32.83 -0.13 -28.46
CA VAL A 16 32.04 1.05 -28.82
C VAL A 16 32.98 2.24 -28.91
N SER A 17 33.14 2.77 -30.12
CA SER A 17 33.94 3.98 -30.37
C SER A 17 33.01 5.09 -30.85
N GLY A 18 33.17 6.30 -30.31
CA GLY A 18 32.30 7.45 -30.61
C GLY A 18 32.15 7.67 -32.13
N GLY A 19 30.90 7.65 -32.62
CA GLY A 19 30.55 7.91 -34.01
C GLY A 19 30.83 6.79 -35.02
N ARG A 20 31.32 5.61 -34.60
CA ARG A 20 31.53 4.44 -35.44
C ARG A 20 30.68 3.26 -35.02
N ALA A 21 30.35 2.38 -35.98
CA ALA A 21 29.65 1.13 -35.69
C ALA A 21 30.45 0.27 -34.68
N PRO A 22 29.79 -0.31 -33.65
CA PRO A 22 30.48 -1.14 -32.66
C PRO A 22 31.15 -2.36 -33.30
N VAL A 23 32.43 -2.58 -33.00
CA VAL A 23 33.21 -3.68 -33.53
C VAL A 23 33.03 -4.92 -32.66
N PRO A 24 32.59 -6.06 -33.22
CA PRO A 24 32.39 -7.30 -32.42
C PRO A 24 33.72 -7.94 -32.04
N ILE A 25 33.75 -8.57 -30.85
CA ILE A 25 34.77 -9.52 -30.44
C ILE A 25 34.15 -10.90 -30.65
N GLU A 26 34.73 -11.67 -31.53
CA GLU A 26 34.16 -12.94 -31.99
C GLU A 26 34.05 -13.97 -30.87
N LYS A 27 33.05 -14.87 -30.95
CA LYS A 27 32.82 -16.01 -30.07
C LYS A 27 32.62 -15.65 -28.59
N THR A 28 32.04 -14.46 -28.32
CA THR A 28 31.82 -13.99 -26.95
C THR A 28 30.34 -13.87 -26.57
N GLN A 29 29.42 -14.56 -27.26
CA GLN A 29 28.00 -14.57 -26.90
C GLN A 29 27.77 -15.29 -25.57
N ALA A 30 28.38 -16.47 -25.41
CA ALA A 30 28.26 -17.21 -24.14
C ALA A 30 28.88 -16.43 -22.97
N PRO A 31 28.18 -16.32 -21.81
CA PRO A 31 28.67 -15.54 -20.67
C PRO A 31 30.10 -15.92 -20.25
N LYS A 32 30.42 -17.22 -20.18
CA LYS A 32 31.75 -17.72 -19.81
C LYS A 32 32.83 -17.25 -20.78
N ALA A 33 32.55 -17.31 -22.08
CA ALA A 33 33.49 -16.86 -23.10
C ALA A 33 33.68 -15.33 -23.04
N ALA A 34 32.62 -14.59 -22.74
CA ALA A 34 32.70 -13.14 -22.56
C ALA A 34 33.57 -12.78 -21.35
N LEU A 35 33.37 -13.44 -20.19
CA LEU A 35 34.15 -13.19 -18.97
C LEU A 35 35.63 -13.53 -19.18
N ALA A 36 35.93 -14.67 -19.88
CA ALA A 36 37.28 -15.02 -20.24
C ALA A 36 37.96 -13.98 -21.16
N ALA A 37 37.20 -13.44 -22.14
CA ALA A 37 37.73 -12.39 -23.03
C ALA A 37 37.95 -11.07 -22.26
N VAL A 38 37.11 -10.73 -21.30
CA VAL A 38 37.30 -9.55 -20.43
C VAL A 38 38.56 -9.68 -19.59
N ALA A 39 38.88 -10.89 -19.07
CA ALA A 39 40.12 -11.13 -18.33
C ALA A 39 41.37 -10.89 -19.19
N GLY A 40 41.27 -11.09 -20.50
CA GLY A 40 42.37 -10.90 -21.47
C GLY A 40 42.50 -9.46 -21.99
N LEU A 41 41.71 -8.52 -21.55
CA LEU A 41 41.83 -7.11 -22.00
C LEU A 41 43.10 -6.48 -21.46
N THR A 42 43.92 -5.95 -22.36
CA THR A 42 45.18 -5.27 -22.00
C THR A 42 45.08 -3.75 -21.95
N SER A 43 44.03 -3.18 -22.57
CA SER A 43 43.78 -1.73 -22.57
C SER A 43 42.79 -1.34 -21.47
N PRO A 44 42.90 -0.13 -20.87
CA PRO A 44 41.91 0.40 -19.95
C PRO A 44 40.51 0.42 -20.56
N ALA A 45 39.57 -0.28 -19.94
CA ALA A 45 38.23 -0.42 -20.48
C ALA A 45 37.13 -0.21 -19.41
N LEU A 46 35.95 0.26 -19.86
CA LEU A 46 34.69 0.17 -19.14
C LEU A 46 33.86 -0.93 -19.83
N VAL A 47 33.70 -2.05 -19.16
CA VAL A 47 32.97 -3.21 -19.68
C VAL A 47 31.58 -3.23 -19.08
N VAL A 48 30.53 -3.11 -19.90
CA VAL A 48 29.13 -3.16 -19.47
C VAL A 48 28.52 -4.48 -19.90
N LEU A 49 28.22 -5.35 -18.92
CA LEU A 49 27.55 -6.62 -19.13
C LEU A 49 26.04 -6.45 -18.89
N LYS A 50 25.28 -6.47 -19.98
CA LYS A 50 23.82 -6.29 -19.93
C LYS A 50 23.12 -7.60 -19.64
N ASP A 51 22.19 -7.56 -18.70
CA ASP A 51 21.31 -8.68 -18.34
C ASP A 51 22.06 -10.00 -18.02
N LEU A 52 23.16 -9.89 -17.27
CA LEU A 52 23.90 -11.08 -16.80
C LEU A 52 23.21 -11.78 -15.61
N HIS A 53 22.26 -11.13 -14.93
CA HIS A 53 21.60 -11.63 -13.72
C HIS A 53 20.93 -13.02 -13.85
N PRO A 54 20.36 -13.47 -15.00
CA PRO A 54 19.81 -14.81 -15.11
C PRO A 54 20.89 -15.92 -15.02
N PHE A 55 22.14 -15.57 -15.32
CA PHE A 55 23.26 -16.52 -15.32
C PHE A 55 24.01 -16.55 -13.98
N LEU A 56 23.67 -15.71 -13.01
CA LEU A 56 24.29 -15.69 -11.68
C LEU A 56 23.90 -16.87 -10.78
N GLU A 57 23.06 -17.79 -11.27
CA GLU A 57 22.78 -19.08 -10.63
C GLU A 57 23.85 -20.15 -10.98
N ASP A 58 24.66 -19.95 -12.05
CA ASP A 58 25.76 -20.84 -12.42
C ASP A 58 26.98 -20.58 -11.52
N PRO A 59 27.40 -21.55 -10.68
CA PRO A 59 28.55 -21.38 -9.78
C PRO A 59 29.84 -21.03 -10.52
N GLU A 60 30.00 -21.47 -11.77
CA GLU A 60 31.18 -21.16 -12.58
C GLU A 60 31.22 -19.68 -12.97
N ILE A 61 30.07 -19.08 -13.33
CA ILE A 61 29.98 -17.65 -13.65
C ILE A 61 30.26 -16.81 -12.40
N VAL A 62 29.71 -17.20 -11.25
CA VAL A 62 29.98 -16.54 -9.96
C VAL A 62 31.49 -16.59 -9.66
N ARG A 63 32.11 -17.75 -9.86
CA ARG A 63 33.56 -17.94 -9.67
C ARG A 63 34.38 -17.05 -10.63
N TRP A 64 34.03 -16.99 -11.90
CA TRP A 64 34.66 -16.11 -12.87
C TRP A 64 34.58 -14.62 -12.44
N LEU A 65 33.43 -14.14 -12.00
CA LEU A 65 33.29 -12.77 -11.54
C LEU A 65 34.16 -12.45 -10.32
N ARG A 66 34.27 -13.39 -9.37
CA ARG A 66 35.18 -13.23 -8.24
C ARG A 66 36.66 -13.20 -8.66
N GLU A 67 37.07 -14.06 -9.60
CA GLU A 67 38.44 -14.04 -10.14
C GLU A 67 38.70 -12.73 -10.89
N LEU A 68 37.74 -12.26 -11.69
CA LEU A 68 37.86 -10.97 -12.39
C LEU A 68 38.02 -9.81 -11.41
N SER A 69 37.30 -9.81 -10.29
CA SER A 69 37.40 -8.74 -9.30
C SER A 69 38.83 -8.61 -8.76
N HIS A 70 39.54 -9.74 -8.58
CA HIS A 70 40.95 -9.75 -8.15
C HIS A 70 41.90 -9.42 -9.29
N THR A 71 41.68 -10.01 -10.45
CA THR A 71 42.60 -9.86 -11.62
C THR A 71 42.57 -8.43 -12.17
N LEU A 72 41.43 -7.77 -12.11
CA LEU A 72 41.28 -6.40 -12.63
C LEU A 72 41.70 -5.29 -11.66
N LYS A 73 41.87 -5.60 -10.36
CA LYS A 73 42.32 -4.60 -9.36
C LYS A 73 43.55 -3.79 -9.76
N PRO A 74 44.64 -4.39 -10.30
CA PRO A 74 45.81 -3.62 -10.72
C PRO A 74 45.63 -2.93 -12.09
N THR A 75 44.53 -3.18 -12.77
CA THR A 75 44.24 -2.59 -14.09
C THR A 75 43.34 -1.36 -13.96
N GLN A 76 43.23 -0.59 -15.04
CA GLN A 76 42.27 0.50 -15.14
C GLN A 76 40.94 0.06 -15.76
N THR A 77 40.67 -1.24 -15.81
CA THR A 77 39.41 -1.80 -16.34
C THR A 77 38.37 -1.88 -15.23
N THR A 78 37.16 -1.46 -15.55
CA THR A 78 36.00 -1.50 -14.67
C THR A 78 34.91 -2.35 -15.31
N VAL A 79 34.33 -3.29 -14.56
CA VAL A 79 33.20 -4.09 -15.02
C VAL A 79 31.93 -3.59 -14.35
N VAL A 80 30.89 -3.37 -15.14
CA VAL A 80 29.55 -2.94 -14.72
C VAL A 80 28.56 -4.03 -15.11
N LEU A 81 27.83 -4.55 -14.13
CA LEU A 81 26.68 -5.42 -14.36
C LEU A 81 25.43 -4.54 -14.45
N LEU A 82 24.89 -4.38 -15.64
CA LEU A 82 23.66 -3.61 -15.87
C LEU A 82 22.47 -4.55 -15.88
N SER A 83 21.58 -4.41 -14.90
CA SER A 83 20.44 -5.30 -14.68
C SER A 83 19.20 -4.54 -14.24
N PRO A 84 18.00 -4.91 -14.70
CA PRO A 84 16.74 -4.33 -14.24
C PRO A 84 16.32 -4.80 -12.85
N VAL A 85 16.97 -5.85 -12.32
CA VAL A 85 16.69 -6.41 -10.99
C VAL A 85 17.98 -6.64 -10.23
N LEU A 86 17.96 -6.37 -8.94
CA LEU A 86 19.08 -6.69 -8.07
C LEU A 86 19.00 -8.18 -7.70
N LYS A 87 19.83 -9.01 -8.36
CA LYS A 87 20.02 -10.41 -8.04
C LYS A 87 21.53 -10.64 -7.88
N LEU A 88 21.99 -10.66 -6.63
CA LEU A 88 23.40 -10.79 -6.31
C LEU A 88 23.60 -12.00 -5.38
N PRO A 89 24.39 -13.02 -5.80
CA PRO A 89 24.75 -14.12 -4.92
C PRO A 89 25.57 -13.66 -3.72
N PRO A 90 25.43 -14.29 -2.54
CA PRO A 90 26.18 -13.92 -1.34
C PRO A 90 27.70 -13.87 -1.53
N GLU A 91 28.22 -14.71 -2.41
CA GLU A 91 29.64 -14.81 -2.74
C GLU A 91 30.18 -13.54 -3.43
N LEU A 92 29.31 -12.72 -4.03
CA LEU A 92 29.68 -11.50 -4.75
C LEU A 92 29.38 -10.22 -3.96
N GLU A 93 28.70 -10.31 -2.81
CA GLU A 93 28.28 -9.13 -2.02
C GLU A 93 29.43 -8.19 -1.63
N LYS A 94 30.61 -8.77 -1.35
CA LYS A 94 31.80 -7.99 -0.96
C LYS A 94 32.61 -7.47 -2.15
N GLU A 95 32.38 -8.03 -3.33
CA GLU A 95 33.14 -7.72 -4.55
C GLU A 95 32.42 -6.72 -5.46
N VAL A 96 31.10 -6.58 -5.31
CA VAL A 96 30.24 -5.74 -6.15
C VAL A 96 29.68 -4.59 -5.34
N THR A 97 29.88 -3.38 -5.83
CA THR A 97 29.19 -2.19 -5.28
C THR A 97 27.90 -1.97 -6.04
N VAL A 98 26.77 -1.96 -5.34
CA VAL A 98 25.46 -1.68 -5.92
C VAL A 98 25.30 -0.16 -6.09
N VAL A 99 24.90 0.26 -7.29
CA VAL A 99 24.59 1.65 -7.61
C VAL A 99 23.18 1.68 -8.20
N ASP A 100 22.27 2.33 -7.48
CA ASP A 100 20.92 2.55 -7.97
C ASP A 100 20.88 3.71 -8.95
N VAL A 101 20.20 3.52 -10.08
CA VAL A 101 19.94 4.59 -11.06
C VAL A 101 18.54 5.13 -10.73
N PRO A 102 18.43 6.37 -10.22
CA PRO A 102 17.15 6.94 -9.88
C PRO A 102 16.31 7.21 -11.14
N LEU A 103 15.01 7.29 -10.94
CA LEU A 103 14.10 7.79 -11.98
C LEU A 103 14.36 9.28 -12.24
N PRO A 104 14.02 9.79 -13.44
CA PRO A 104 14.29 11.17 -13.81
C PRO A 104 13.60 12.15 -12.87
N ALA A 105 14.33 13.18 -12.47
CA ALA A 105 13.82 14.31 -11.73
C ALA A 105 12.92 15.20 -12.60
N PHE A 106 12.24 16.16 -11.96
CA PHE A 106 11.38 17.11 -12.67
C PHE A 106 12.14 17.88 -13.77
N GLU A 107 13.37 18.29 -13.50
CA GLU A 107 14.21 19.05 -14.41
C GLU A 107 14.60 18.24 -15.65
N GLU A 108 14.87 16.94 -15.49
CA GLU A 108 15.21 16.05 -16.61
C GLU A 108 13.99 15.80 -17.51
N LEU A 109 12.81 15.61 -16.92
CA LEU A 109 11.55 15.51 -17.67
C LEU A 109 11.19 16.83 -18.35
N GLN A 110 11.46 17.96 -17.71
CA GLN A 110 11.28 19.29 -18.30
C GLN A 110 12.20 19.49 -19.52
N GLN A 111 13.45 19.06 -19.41
CA GLN A 111 14.39 19.10 -20.53
C GLN A 111 13.89 18.23 -21.67
N LEU A 112 13.50 16.98 -21.40
CA LEU A 112 12.94 16.06 -22.38
C LEU A 112 11.73 16.67 -23.11
N LEU A 113 10.78 17.23 -22.36
CA LEU A 113 9.62 17.90 -22.94
C LEU A 113 10.03 19.08 -23.83
N GLY A 114 11.02 19.88 -23.40
CA GLY A 114 11.58 20.97 -24.19
C GLY A 114 12.22 20.52 -25.49
N GLU A 115 12.96 19.41 -25.48
CA GLU A 115 13.56 18.81 -26.69
C GLU A 115 12.46 18.33 -27.66
N ILE A 116 11.41 17.67 -27.16
CA ILE A 116 10.26 17.23 -27.99
C ILE A 116 9.53 18.43 -28.59
N VAL A 117 9.25 19.47 -27.79
CA VAL A 117 8.61 20.71 -28.28
C VAL A 117 9.43 21.37 -29.40
N THR A 118 10.75 21.41 -29.25
CA THR A 118 11.65 21.95 -30.27
C THR A 118 11.58 21.14 -31.56
N LEU A 119 11.64 19.81 -31.47
CA LEU A 119 11.51 18.91 -32.63
C LEU A 119 10.18 19.06 -33.35
N VAL A 120 9.09 19.23 -32.61
CA VAL A 120 7.73 19.45 -33.14
C VAL A 120 7.68 20.78 -33.90
N HIS A 121 8.22 21.84 -33.33
CA HIS A 121 8.28 23.15 -33.98
C HIS A 121 9.10 23.12 -35.26
N GLU A 122 10.26 22.44 -35.27
CA GLU A 122 11.12 22.31 -36.45
C GLU A 122 10.46 21.49 -37.55
N SER A 123 9.78 20.39 -37.18
CA SER A 123 9.13 19.49 -38.14
C SER A 123 7.83 20.03 -38.72
N ARG A 124 7.17 20.97 -38.05
CA ARG A 124 5.82 21.49 -38.35
C ARG A 124 4.73 20.41 -38.49
N LEU A 125 4.95 19.25 -37.89
CA LEU A 125 4.03 18.11 -37.98
C LEU A 125 2.88 18.18 -36.93
N ALA A 126 3.07 18.97 -35.88
CA ALA A 126 2.10 19.11 -34.82
C ALA A 126 2.14 20.52 -34.19
N THR A 127 1.17 20.82 -33.36
CA THR A 127 1.09 22.08 -32.62
C THR A 127 1.25 21.81 -31.10
N VAL A 128 1.89 22.76 -30.42
CA VAL A 128 2.03 22.72 -28.96
C VAL A 128 1.21 23.86 -28.39
N ASP A 129 0.17 23.51 -27.63
CA ASP A 129 -0.72 24.46 -26.94
C ASP A 129 -0.66 24.24 -25.43
N LEU A 130 0.54 24.45 -24.88
CA LEU A 130 0.85 24.26 -23.48
C LEU A 130 1.26 25.58 -22.84
N GLU A 131 0.34 26.18 -22.06
CA GLU A 131 0.70 27.22 -21.12
C GLU A 131 1.73 26.70 -20.10
N ARG A 132 2.57 27.60 -19.59
CA ARG A 132 3.67 27.24 -18.67
C ARG A 132 3.22 26.43 -17.46
N GLU A 133 2.08 26.76 -16.89
CA GLU A 133 1.54 26.03 -15.72
C GLU A 133 1.01 24.64 -16.12
N ARG A 134 0.38 24.51 -17.28
CA ARG A 134 -0.09 23.24 -17.82
C ARG A 134 1.07 22.31 -18.21
N ALA A 135 2.14 22.87 -18.75
CA ALA A 135 3.38 22.12 -18.99
C ALA A 135 3.96 21.54 -17.69
N LYS A 136 3.95 22.31 -16.60
CA LYS A 136 4.36 21.80 -15.29
C LYS A 136 3.43 20.68 -14.77
N GLU A 137 2.12 20.80 -14.98
CA GLU A 137 1.17 19.75 -14.62
C GLU A 137 1.44 18.46 -15.41
N LEU A 138 1.68 18.55 -16.72
CA LEU A 138 2.03 17.41 -17.57
C LEU A 138 3.35 16.75 -17.13
N ILE A 139 4.39 17.55 -16.82
CA ILE A 139 5.66 17.03 -16.29
C ILE A 139 5.46 16.35 -14.94
N ARG A 140 4.68 16.94 -14.03
CA ARG A 140 4.34 16.31 -12.74
C ARG A 140 3.57 15.01 -12.93
N ALA A 141 2.66 14.97 -13.89
CA ALA A 141 1.98 13.74 -14.25
C ALA A 141 2.95 12.67 -14.76
N ALA A 142 4.01 13.04 -15.48
CA ALA A 142 5.03 12.14 -16.01
C ALA A 142 6.09 11.71 -14.96
N GLN A 143 6.20 12.37 -13.81
CA GLN A 143 7.11 11.93 -12.75
C GLN A 143 6.85 10.47 -12.37
N GLY A 144 7.92 9.69 -12.20
CA GLY A 144 7.84 8.26 -11.95
C GLY A 144 7.90 7.37 -13.20
N LEU A 145 7.86 7.96 -14.39
CA LEU A 145 8.22 7.27 -15.63
C LEU A 145 9.73 7.36 -15.85
N THR A 146 10.28 6.37 -16.55
CA THR A 146 11.63 6.50 -17.12
C THR A 146 11.62 7.55 -18.25
N LEU A 147 12.78 8.10 -18.61
CA LEU A 147 12.86 9.03 -19.75
C LEU A 147 12.29 8.43 -21.03
N ALA A 148 12.57 7.15 -21.32
CA ALA A 148 12.03 6.46 -22.49
C ALA A 148 10.51 6.28 -22.45
N GLU A 149 9.94 5.98 -21.30
CA GLU A 149 8.48 5.89 -21.13
C GLU A 149 7.81 7.25 -21.28
N ALA A 150 8.40 8.30 -20.69
CA ALA A 150 7.90 9.67 -20.83
C ALA A 150 7.98 10.16 -22.29
N GLU A 151 9.10 9.91 -22.97
CA GLU A 151 9.27 10.21 -24.41
C GLU A 151 8.19 9.50 -25.25
N ASN A 152 7.98 8.21 -25.02
CA ASN A 152 6.97 7.44 -25.74
C ASN A 152 5.55 7.97 -25.51
N VAL A 153 5.21 8.35 -24.28
CA VAL A 153 3.88 8.90 -23.96
C VAL A 153 3.69 10.25 -24.63
N PHE A 154 4.66 11.16 -24.55
CA PHE A 154 4.57 12.47 -25.19
C PHE A 154 4.53 12.34 -26.72
N ALA A 155 5.32 11.43 -27.30
CA ALA A 155 5.27 11.16 -28.73
C ALA A 155 3.92 10.57 -29.16
N ARG A 156 3.34 9.68 -28.34
CA ARG A 156 2.02 9.10 -28.60
C ARG A 156 0.92 10.14 -28.51
N ALA A 157 0.97 11.05 -27.53
CA ALA A 157 0.05 12.17 -27.41
C ALA A 157 0.04 13.04 -28.67
N ILE A 158 1.22 13.42 -29.14
CA ILE A 158 1.37 14.19 -30.38
C ILE A 158 0.88 13.41 -31.61
N ALA A 159 1.07 12.10 -31.66
CA ALA A 159 0.67 11.27 -32.79
C ALA A 159 -0.85 11.01 -32.85
N ASP A 160 -1.57 11.13 -31.72
CA ASP A 160 -3.00 10.85 -31.60
C ASP A 160 -3.84 11.93 -32.31
N ASP A 161 -3.59 13.20 -32.02
CA ASP A 161 -4.38 14.31 -32.56
C ASP A 161 -3.55 15.43 -33.21
N GLY A 162 -2.23 15.29 -33.27
CA GLY A 162 -1.31 16.28 -33.82
C GLY A 162 -1.12 17.49 -32.88
N ARG A 163 -1.44 17.37 -31.60
CA ARG A 163 -1.29 18.42 -30.60
C ARG A 163 -0.62 17.88 -29.35
N LEU A 164 -0.07 18.80 -28.57
CA LEU A 164 0.36 18.52 -27.21
C LEU A 164 -0.27 19.58 -26.31
N ASP A 165 -1.23 19.16 -25.49
CA ASP A 165 -1.99 20.06 -24.64
C ASP A 165 -2.34 19.44 -23.24
N ALA A 166 -3.20 20.10 -22.49
CA ALA A 166 -3.56 19.66 -21.14
C ALA A 166 -4.39 18.36 -21.11
N SER A 167 -5.03 17.96 -22.21
CA SER A 167 -5.81 16.71 -22.28
C SER A 167 -4.91 15.48 -22.24
N ASP A 168 -3.65 15.61 -22.63
CA ASP A 168 -2.65 14.53 -22.65
C ASP A 168 -2.24 14.05 -21.25
N ILE A 169 -2.57 14.81 -20.20
CA ILE A 169 -2.38 14.34 -18.82
C ILE A 169 -3.12 13.01 -18.60
N ALA A 170 -4.28 12.82 -19.20
CA ALA A 170 -5.03 11.57 -19.10
C ALA A 170 -4.24 10.39 -19.69
N MET A 171 -3.58 10.59 -20.85
CA MET A 171 -2.76 9.57 -21.50
C MET A 171 -1.53 9.19 -20.67
N VAL A 172 -0.90 10.16 -20.03
CA VAL A 172 0.21 9.90 -19.08
C VAL A 172 -0.27 9.07 -17.89
N LEU A 173 -1.45 9.37 -17.35
CA LEU A 173 -2.02 8.60 -16.25
C LEU A 173 -2.38 7.17 -16.66
N GLU A 174 -2.85 6.95 -17.89
CA GLU A 174 -3.09 5.61 -18.45
C GLU A 174 -1.80 4.78 -18.52
N GLU A 175 -0.69 5.38 -18.97
CA GLU A 175 0.61 4.69 -19.00
C GLU A 175 1.06 4.28 -17.60
N LYS A 176 0.89 5.17 -16.61
CA LYS A 176 1.14 4.82 -15.20
C LYS A 176 0.27 3.64 -14.73
N GLN A 177 -1.00 3.59 -15.15
CA GLN A 177 -1.86 2.42 -14.85
C GLN A 177 -1.28 1.12 -15.41
N GLN A 178 -0.71 1.15 -16.62
CA GLN A 178 -0.10 -0.03 -17.22
C GLN A 178 1.12 -0.51 -16.42
N ILE A 179 1.94 0.42 -15.92
CA ILE A 179 3.08 0.09 -15.06
C ILE A 179 2.61 -0.59 -13.77
N VAL A 180 1.58 -0.02 -13.13
CA VAL A 180 0.98 -0.61 -11.92
C VAL A 180 0.44 -2.01 -12.21
N ARG A 181 -0.33 -2.19 -13.29
CA ARG A 181 -0.88 -3.49 -13.71
C ARG A 181 0.21 -4.54 -13.97
N LYS A 182 1.30 -4.15 -14.61
CA LYS A 182 2.45 -5.04 -14.89
C LYS A 182 3.14 -5.52 -13.60
N SER A 183 3.08 -4.74 -12.51
CA SER A 183 3.64 -5.15 -11.21
C SER A 183 2.91 -6.36 -10.61
N GLY A 184 1.61 -6.48 -10.86
CA GLY A 184 0.74 -7.53 -10.32
C GLY A 184 0.46 -7.45 -8.81
N LEU A 185 1.08 -6.48 -8.11
CA LEU A 185 1.03 -6.34 -6.64
C LEU A 185 0.17 -5.16 -6.19
N LEU A 186 0.00 -4.18 -7.06
CA LEU A 186 -0.74 -2.95 -6.83
C LEU A 186 -1.91 -2.85 -7.80
N GLU A 187 -2.99 -2.23 -7.35
CA GLU A 187 -4.14 -1.87 -8.16
C GLU A 187 -4.24 -0.34 -8.23
N TYR A 188 -4.45 0.19 -9.42
CA TYR A 188 -4.66 1.62 -9.62
C TYR A 188 -6.15 1.93 -9.59
N PHE A 189 -6.54 2.94 -8.83
CA PHE A 189 -7.89 3.47 -8.78
C PHE A 189 -7.90 4.92 -9.27
N PRO A 190 -8.76 5.27 -10.24
CA PRO A 190 -8.97 6.67 -10.58
C PRO A 190 -9.57 7.42 -9.39
N ALA A 191 -9.10 8.63 -9.14
CA ALA A 191 -9.63 9.49 -8.10
C ALA A 191 -10.98 10.06 -8.57
N SER A 192 -12.09 9.43 -8.18
CA SER A 192 -13.44 9.79 -8.63
C SER A 192 -14.33 10.39 -7.55
N ASP A 193 -14.06 10.08 -6.28
CA ASP A 193 -14.96 10.40 -5.18
C ASP A 193 -14.33 11.43 -4.23
N GLY A 194 -14.85 12.64 -4.21
CA GLY A 194 -14.41 13.70 -3.29
C GLY A 194 -14.91 13.50 -1.85
N LEU A 195 -14.51 14.41 -0.93
CA LEU A 195 -14.92 14.39 0.48
C LEU A 195 -16.44 14.56 0.69
N ASP A 196 -17.14 15.09 -0.30
CA ASP A 196 -18.61 15.22 -0.35
C ASP A 196 -19.34 13.86 -0.41
N ARG A 197 -18.67 12.82 -0.85
CA ARG A 197 -19.18 11.44 -0.85
C ARG A 197 -19.11 10.75 0.52
N MET A 198 -18.46 11.35 1.47
CA MET A 198 -18.24 10.81 2.80
C MET A 198 -19.18 11.47 3.78
N GLY A 199 -20.22 10.76 4.24
CA GLY A 199 -21.12 11.25 5.29
C GLY A 199 -20.42 11.27 6.65
N GLY A 200 -20.49 12.38 7.39
CA GLY A 200 -19.82 12.52 8.68
C GLY A 200 -18.31 12.67 8.60
N LEU A 201 -17.63 12.22 9.65
CA LEU A 201 -16.16 12.19 9.81
C LEU A 201 -15.51 13.59 9.75
N GLU A 202 -16.16 14.58 10.35
CA GLU A 202 -15.80 16.00 10.23
C GLU A 202 -14.38 16.30 10.70
N LEU A 203 -13.96 15.70 11.84
CA LEU A 203 -12.63 15.92 12.39
C LEU A 203 -11.53 15.33 11.49
N LEU A 204 -11.81 14.20 10.86
CA LEU A 204 -10.92 13.60 9.87
C LEU A 204 -10.85 14.45 8.61
N LYS A 205 -11.99 14.90 8.07
CA LYS A 205 -12.05 15.79 6.90
C LYS A 205 -11.25 17.07 7.13
N GLU A 206 -11.46 17.73 8.27
CA GLU A 206 -10.73 18.95 8.63
C GLU A 206 -9.21 18.68 8.70
N TRP A 207 -8.80 17.58 9.30
CA TRP A 207 -7.40 17.19 9.38
C TRP A 207 -6.78 16.99 8.00
N LEU A 208 -7.50 16.35 7.07
CA LEU A 208 -7.07 16.10 5.68
C LEU A 208 -6.97 17.39 4.87
N VAL A 209 -7.96 18.28 4.97
CA VAL A 209 -7.97 19.58 4.27
C VAL A 209 -6.78 20.44 4.69
N ARG A 210 -6.46 20.49 5.99
CA ARG A 210 -5.31 21.25 6.51
C ARG A 210 -3.96 20.72 5.97
N ARG A 211 -3.87 19.46 5.53
CA ARG A 211 -2.64 18.84 5.02
C ARG A 211 -2.55 18.76 3.51
N ARG A 212 -3.58 19.18 2.79
CA ARG A 212 -3.62 19.14 1.34
C ARG A 212 -2.40 19.77 0.66
N ALA A 213 -1.90 20.89 1.20
CA ALA A 213 -0.77 21.61 0.65
C ALA A 213 0.62 21.05 1.08
N ALA A 214 0.65 20.00 1.91
CA ALA A 214 1.89 19.55 2.56
C ALA A 214 2.91 18.93 1.59
N PHE A 215 2.50 18.49 0.40
CA PHE A 215 3.41 17.99 -0.66
C PHE A 215 3.91 19.09 -1.60
N GLY A 216 3.50 20.35 -1.40
CA GLY A 216 3.87 21.48 -2.24
C GLY A 216 5.21 22.09 -1.85
N ASP A 217 5.82 22.82 -2.79
CA ASP A 217 7.10 23.50 -2.60
C ASP A 217 7.06 24.53 -1.46
N ALA A 218 5.91 25.18 -1.25
CA ALA A 218 5.71 26.14 -0.15
C ALA A 218 5.84 25.47 1.23
N ALA A 219 5.33 24.24 1.39
CA ALA A 219 5.44 23.49 2.63
C ALA A 219 6.90 23.07 2.90
N ARG A 220 7.62 22.63 1.86
CA ARG A 220 9.05 22.31 1.94
C ARG A 220 9.89 23.55 2.30
N ALA A 221 9.61 24.68 1.67
CA ALA A 221 10.28 25.95 1.98
C ALA A 221 10.00 26.42 3.41
N PHE A 222 8.82 26.11 3.95
CA PHE A 222 8.46 26.40 5.34
C PHE A 222 9.13 25.44 6.34
N GLY A 223 9.72 24.33 5.86
CA GLY A 223 10.37 23.32 6.70
C GLY A 223 9.40 22.26 7.26
N LEU A 224 8.20 22.11 6.68
CA LEU A 224 7.27 21.04 7.06
C LEU A 224 7.77 19.69 6.52
N PRO A 225 7.77 18.63 7.36
CA PRO A 225 8.01 17.28 6.87
C PRO A 225 6.83 16.82 6.00
N GLU A 226 7.11 15.99 5.02
CA GLU A 226 6.05 15.37 4.21
C GLU A 226 5.20 14.43 5.07
N PRO A 227 3.85 14.45 4.90
CA PRO A 227 2.97 13.58 5.68
C PRO A 227 3.24 12.12 5.33
N LYS A 228 3.26 11.29 6.36
CA LYS A 228 3.53 9.84 6.24
C LYS A 228 2.28 9.06 5.91
N GLY A 229 1.19 9.34 6.62
CA GLY A 229 -0.07 8.65 6.45
C GLY A 229 -0.93 8.61 7.69
N ILE A 230 -2.08 7.97 7.55
CA ILE A 230 -3.07 7.75 8.63
C ILE A 230 -3.41 6.27 8.76
N LEU A 231 -3.72 5.86 9.97
CA LEU A 231 -4.32 4.56 10.26
C LEU A 231 -5.77 4.78 10.70
N LEU A 232 -6.71 4.17 9.98
CA LEU A 232 -8.14 4.20 10.28
C LEU A 232 -8.55 2.90 10.95
N LEU A 233 -8.84 2.98 12.22
CA LEU A 233 -9.36 1.88 13.04
C LEU A 233 -10.84 2.07 13.28
N GLY A 234 -11.60 1.01 13.40
CA GLY A 234 -13.00 1.16 13.81
C GLY A 234 -13.96 0.16 13.20
N VAL A 235 -15.24 0.46 13.35
CA VAL A 235 -16.35 -0.42 12.99
C VAL A 235 -16.40 -0.66 11.48
N GLN A 236 -16.66 -1.90 11.08
CA GLN A 236 -16.80 -2.27 9.67
C GLN A 236 -17.97 -1.56 9.01
N GLY A 237 -17.85 -1.21 7.72
CA GLY A 237 -18.93 -0.54 6.98
C GLY A 237 -19.09 0.96 7.26
N CYS A 238 -18.23 1.59 8.08
CA CYS A 238 -18.32 3.01 8.44
C CYS A 238 -17.40 3.92 7.61
N GLY A 239 -17.06 3.56 6.37
CA GLY A 239 -16.42 4.47 5.42
C GLY A 239 -14.88 4.50 5.44
N LYS A 240 -14.18 3.62 6.21
CA LYS A 240 -12.71 3.60 6.27
C LYS A 240 -12.05 3.45 4.89
N SER A 241 -12.48 2.48 4.10
CA SER A 241 -11.92 2.24 2.75
C SER A 241 -12.32 3.33 1.75
N LEU A 242 -13.50 3.95 1.93
CA LEU A 242 -13.93 5.10 1.13
C LEU A 242 -13.03 6.31 1.38
N THR A 243 -12.56 6.49 2.61
CA THR A 243 -11.65 7.60 2.97
C THR A 243 -10.41 7.64 2.07
N ALA A 244 -9.80 6.49 1.75
CA ALA A 244 -8.62 6.46 0.88
C ALA A 244 -8.90 7.04 -0.51
N LYS A 245 -10.07 6.74 -1.08
CA LYS A 245 -10.53 7.27 -2.37
C LYS A 245 -10.79 8.77 -2.29
N CYS A 246 -11.48 9.21 -1.23
CA CYS A 246 -11.77 10.62 -0.99
C CYS A 246 -10.52 11.47 -0.79
N VAL A 247 -9.52 10.95 -0.05
CA VAL A 247 -8.21 11.62 0.13
C VAL A 247 -7.51 11.81 -1.21
N ALA A 248 -7.46 10.77 -2.03
CA ALA A 248 -6.81 10.82 -3.34
C ALA A 248 -7.47 11.85 -4.26
N ALA A 249 -8.81 11.89 -4.29
CA ALA A 249 -9.57 12.85 -5.07
C ALA A 249 -9.37 14.29 -4.57
N GLU A 250 -9.48 14.52 -3.25
CA GLU A 250 -9.31 15.84 -2.65
C GLU A 250 -7.92 16.42 -2.88
N TRP A 251 -6.91 15.58 -2.78
CA TRP A 251 -5.52 15.99 -2.98
C TRP A 251 -5.08 15.93 -4.45
N ARG A 252 -5.95 15.42 -5.35
CA ARG A 252 -5.67 15.22 -6.78
C ARG A 252 -4.42 14.36 -7.02
N LEU A 253 -4.28 13.32 -6.20
CA LEU A 253 -3.19 12.35 -6.30
C LEU A 253 -3.71 11.01 -6.83
N PRO A 254 -2.90 10.25 -7.55
CA PRO A 254 -3.26 8.87 -7.92
C PRO A 254 -3.43 8.01 -6.66
N LEU A 255 -4.35 7.04 -6.73
CA LEU A 255 -4.59 6.07 -5.67
C LEU A 255 -4.08 4.70 -6.09
N LEU A 256 -3.19 4.14 -5.28
CA LEU A 256 -2.72 2.77 -5.41
C LEU A 256 -3.23 1.95 -4.23
N ARG A 257 -3.82 0.80 -4.51
CA ARG A 257 -4.19 -0.17 -3.48
C ARG A 257 -3.16 -1.27 -3.42
N LEU A 258 -2.63 -1.51 -2.23
CA LEU A 258 -1.76 -2.64 -1.92
C LEU A 258 -2.64 -3.82 -1.45
N ASP A 259 -2.66 -4.88 -2.22
CA ASP A 259 -3.33 -6.13 -1.82
C ASP A 259 -2.38 -6.95 -0.94
N VAL A 260 -2.64 -6.90 0.36
CA VAL A 260 -1.85 -7.63 1.36
C VAL A 260 -1.88 -9.14 1.09
N GLY A 261 -3.02 -9.67 0.63
CA GLY A 261 -3.16 -11.09 0.29
C GLY A 261 -2.19 -11.53 -0.83
N ARG A 262 -2.01 -10.71 -1.85
CA ARG A 262 -1.08 -11.01 -2.96
C ARG A 262 0.39 -11.00 -2.53
N ILE A 263 0.75 -10.22 -1.52
CA ILE A 263 2.12 -10.22 -0.99
C ILE A 263 2.44 -11.58 -0.39
N PHE A 264 1.50 -12.19 0.34
CA PHE A 264 1.69 -13.45 1.05
C PHE A 264 1.35 -14.70 0.24
N SER A 265 0.66 -14.58 -0.91
CA SER A 265 0.21 -15.70 -1.74
C SER A 265 1.31 -16.41 -2.54
N SER A 266 2.53 -15.88 -2.56
CA SER A 266 3.65 -16.39 -3.34
C SER A 266 4.53 -17.35 -2.51
N PHE A 267 5.30 -18.21 -3.16
CA PHE A 267 6.22 -19.16 -2.53
C PHE A 267 7.08 -18.55 -1.43
N MET A 268 7.46 -19.35 -0.42
CA MET A 268 8.34 -18.93 0.67
C MET A 268 9.57 -18.17 0.18
N GLY A 269 9.83 -16.98 0.76
CA GLY A 269 10.96 -16.10 0.41
C GLY A 269 10.64 -14.99 -0.60
N SER A 270 9.49 -15.04 -1.31
CA SER A 270 9.11 -13.98 -2.26
C SER A 270 8.34 -12.82 -1.64
N SER A 271 7.74 -13.01 -0.46
CA SER A 271 6.87 -12.01 0.18
C SER A 271 7.59 -10.70 0.51
N GLU A 272 8.82 -10.77 1.04
CA GLU A 272 9.63 -9.58 1.31
C GLU A 272 10.04 -8.86 0.01
N GLN A 273 10.38 -9.62 -1.03
CA GLN A 273 10.72 -9.05 -2.35
C GLN A 273 9.49 -8.41 -2.99
N ASN A 274 8.31 -9.04 -2.87
CA ASN A 274 7.06 -8.49 -3.38
C ASN A 274 6.71 -7.18 -2.68
N LEU A 275 6.85 -7.10 -1.35
CA LEU A 275 6.65 -5.86 -0.62
C LEU A 275 7.61 -4.76 -1.09
N ARG A 276 8.92 -5.05 -1.17
CA ARG A 276 9.92 -4.08 -1.66
C ARG A 276 9.60 -3.61 -3.08
N ARG A 277 9.20 -4.52 -3.95
CA ARG A 277 8.80 -4.19 -5.32
C ARG A 277 7.55 -3.30 -5.35
N ALA A 278 6.53 -3.61 -4.55
CA ALA A 278 5.32 -2.80 -4.46
C ALA A 278 5.63 -1.38 -3.92
N ILE A 279 6.46 -1.29 -2.89
CA ILE A 279 6.94 -0.02 -2.35
C ILE A 279 7.71 0.75 -3.42
N GLY A 280 8.65 0.13 -4.12
CA GLY A 280 9.42 0.78 -5.19
C GLY A 280 8.53 1.34 -6.30
N VAL A 281 7.47 0.61 -6.71
CA VAL A 281 6.49 1.12 -7.67
C VAL A 281 5.70 2.30 -7.09
N ALA A 282 5.29 2.25 -5.81
CA ALA A 282 4.58 3.37 -5.19
C ALA A 282 5.47 4.62 -5.08
N GLU A 283 6.73 4.46 -4.70
CA GLU A 283 7.70 5.56 -4.62
C GLU A 283 8.02 6.15 -5.99
N SER A 284 8.12 5.31 -7.03
CA SER A 284 8.36 5.77 -8.40
C SER A 284 7.20 6.61 -8.96
N LEU A 285 5.98 6.36 -8.48
CA LEU A 285 4.77 7.09 -8.91
C LEU A 285 4.41 8.28 -7.99
N ALA A 286 5.24 8.54 -6.98
CA ALA A 286 5.02 9.64 -6.04
C ALA A 286 5.02 11.03 -6.75
N PRO A 287 4.18 11.99 -6.31
CA PRO A 287 3.32 11.91 -5.13
C PRO A 287 2.07 11.05 -5.36
N VAL A 288 1.74 10.18 -4.38
CA VAL A 288 0.69 9.17 -4.51
C VAL A 288 0.04 8.85 -3.16
N VAL A 289 -1.23 8.45 -3.17
CA VAL A 289 -1.89 7.84 -2.01
C VAL A 289 -1.77 6.32 -2.12
N LEU A 290 -1.16 5.69 -1.12
CA LEU A 290 -1.07 4.23 -1.01
C LEU A 290 -2.09 3.73 0.01
N TRP A 291 -3.11 3.04 -0.48
CA TRP A 291 -4.15 2.45 0.34
C TRP A 291 -3.80 1.00 0.69
N ILE A 292 -3.73 0.71 1.97
CA ILE A 292 -3.52 -0.65 2.52
C ILE A 292 -4.77 -1.04 3.27
N ASP A 293 -5.60 -1.88 2.65
CA ASP A 293 -6.89 -2.27 3.20
C ASP A 293 -6.75 -3.49 4.11
N GLU A 294 -7.42 -3.43 5.27
CA GLU A 294 -7.52 -4.53 6.22
C GLU A 294 -6.14 -5.13 6.56
N VAL A 295 -5.25 -4.29 7.09
CA VAL A 295 -3.84 -4.64 7.41
C VAL A 295 -3.75 -5.91 8.26
N GLU A 296 -4.75 -6.16 9.12
CA GLU A 296 -4.85 -7.33 9.98
C GLU A 296 -5.01 -8.65 9.23
N LYS A 297 -5.54 -8.64 8.00
CA LYS A 297 -5.68 -9.87 7.20
C LYS A 297 -4.34 -10.52 6.86
N GLY A 298 -3.32 -9.71 6.66
CA GLY A 298 -1.97 -10.22 6.45
C GLY A 298 -1.37 -10.90 7.70
N MET A 299 -1.97 -10.68 8.86
CA MET A 299 -1.50 -11.23 10.15
C MET A 299 -2.31 -12.42 10.63
N SER A 300 -3.52 -12.63 10.11
CA SER A 300 -4.40 -13.74 10.52
C SER A 300 -3.79 -15.12 10.22
N GLY A 301 -2.87 -15.23 9.25
CA GLY A 301 -2.09 -16.44 8.99
C GLY A 301 -1.15 -16.83 10.14
N VAL A 302 -0.74 -15.90 11.00
CA VAL A 302 0.16 -16.13 12.13
C VAL A 302 -0.51 -16.96 13.24
N ALA A 303 -1.82 -16.82 13.40
CA ALA A 303 -2.57 -17.52 14.44
C ALA A 303 -2.98 -18.95 14.05
N SER A 304 -3.00 -19.28 12.74
CA SER A 304 -3.53 -20.55 12.23
C SER A 304 -2.50 -21.46 11.54
N SER A 305 -1.36 -20.94 11.09
CA SER A 305 -0.28 -21.70 10.46
C SER A 305 0.90 -21.87 11.40
N GLY A 306 1.55 -23.03 11.35
CA GLY A 306 2.65 -23.39 12.27
C GLY A 306 3.80 -22.36 12.29
N ALA A 307 4.69 -22.46 13.24
CA ALA A 307 5.75 -21.49 13.61
C ALA A 307 6.63 -20.94 12.45
N SER A 308 6.62 -21.55 11.26
CA SER A 308 7.40 -21.11 10.10
C SER A 308 6.79 -19.88 9.39
N ASP A 309 5.46 -19.79 9.26
CA ASP A 309 4.80 -18.70 8.53
C ASP A 309 4.67 -17.42 9.37
N ALA A 310 4.57 -17.57 10.69
CA ALA A 310 4.55 -16.46 11.63
C ALA A 310 5.80 -15.56 11.53
N GLY A 311 6.97 -16.18 11.31
CA GLY A 311 8.23 -15.45 11.18
C GLY A 311 8.34 -14.64 9.88
N VAL A 312 7.78 -15.11 8.78
CA VAL A 312 7.80 -14.40 7.48
C VAL A 312 6.88 -13.18 7.56
N THR A 313 5.68 -13.37 8.07
CA THR A 313 4.70 -12.28 8.23
C THR A 313 5.25 -11.16 9.11
N ALA A 314 5.84 -11.50 10.26
CA ALA A 314 6.43 -10.51 11.16
C ALA A 314 7.57 -9.71 10.48
N ARG A 315 8.41 -10.35 9.64
CA ARG A 315 9.46 -9.67 8.89
C ARG A 315 8.90 -8.75 7.80
N VAL A 316 7.90 -9.20 7.04
CA VAL A 316 7.25 -8.37 6.00
C VAL A 316 6.66 -7.11 6.63
N PHE A 317 5.92 -7.25 7.74
CA PHE A 317 5.39 -6.10 8.46
C PHE A 317 6.49 -5.23 9.09
N GLY A 318 7.54 -5.83 9.64
CA GLY A 318 8.71 -5.10 10.13
C GLY A 318 9.32 -4.22 9.05
N ASN A 319 9.49 -4.75 7.83
CA ASN A 319 10.00 -3.99 6.69
C ASN A 319 9.05 -2.85 6.27
N LEU A 320 7.73 -3.10 6.25
CA LEU A 320 6.74 -2.06 5.97
C LEU A 320 6.79 -0.93 7.00
N LEU A 321 6.88 -1.28 8.28
CA LEU A 321 6.94 -0.31 9.39
C LEU A 321 8.23 0.51 9.38
N THR A 322 9.36 -0.13 9.07
CA THR A 322 10.65 0.55 8.89
C THR A 322 10.58 1.52 7.72
N TRP A 323 10.04 1.07 6.59
CA TRP A 323 9.84 1.94 5.45
C TRP A 323 8.93 3.15 5.79
N LEU A 324 7.79 2.95 6.45
CA LEU A 324 6.90 4.03 6.87
C LEU A 324 7.62 5.08 7.75
N GLN A 325 8.54 4.63 8.57
CA GLN A 325 9.32 5.50 9.45
C GLN A 325 10.37 6.30 8.68
N GLU A 326 11.07 5.68 7.73
CA GLU A 326 12.27 6.18 7.06
C GLU A 326 11.99 6.80 5.68
N LYS A 327 10.83 6.53 5.08
CA LYS A 327 10.51 7.01 3.74
C LYS A 327 10.66 8.52 3.60
N THR A 328 11.27 8.93 2.51
CA THR A 328 11.44 10.32 2.07
C THR A 328 10.60 10.64 0.84
N ALA A 329 10.12 9.61 0.12
CA ALA A 329 9.26 9.80 -1.04
C ALA A 329 7.87 10.28 -0.61
N PRO A 330 7.22 11.19 -1.36
CA PRO A 330 5.91 11.74 -1.06
C PRO A 330 4.78 10.72 -1.31
N VAL A 331 4.80 9.62 -0.57
CA VAL A 331 3.77 8.58 -0.57
C VAL A 331 2.93 8.73 0.70
N PHE A 332 1.66 9.08 0.57
CA PHE A 332 0.74 9.16 1.71
C PHE A 332 0.04 7.83 1.91
N VAL A 333 0.24 7.20 3.06
CA VAL A 333 -0.34 5.89 3.35
C VAL A 333 -1.68 6.05 4.09
N VAL A 334 -2.73 5.45 3.53
CA VAL A 334 -4.02 5.27 4.21
C VAL A 334 -4.19 3.80 4.51
N ALA A 335 -3.95 3.41 5.75
CA ALA A 335 -4.12 2.05 6.22
C ALA A 335 -5.47 1.90 6.94
N THR A 336 -6.17 0.78 6.73
CA THR A 336 -7.43 0.49 7.42
C THR A 336 -7.30 -0.79 8.25
N ALA A 337 -8.00 -0.84 9.39
CA ALA A 337 -8.12 -2.06 10.17
C ALA A 337 -9.47 -2.13 10.90
N ASN A 338 -10.00 -3.35 11.04
CA ASN A 338 -11.25 -3.64 11.73
C ASN A 338 -11.00 -4.31 13.10
N ARG A 339 -9.85 -4.98 13.25
CA ARG A 339 -9.52 -5.77 14.43
C ARG A 339 -8.19 -5.35 15.03
N ILE A 340 -8.24 -4.82 16.23
CA ILE A 340 -7.07 -4.31 16.97
C ILE A 340 -6.24 -5.44 17.60
N ASP A 341 -6.90 -6.53 17.99
CA ASP A 341 -6.28 -7.70 18.62
C ASP A 341 -5.27 -8.41 17.71
N LEU A 342 -5.42 -8.24 16.40
CA LEU A 342 -4.52 -8.80 15.40
C LEU A 342 -3.39 -7.84 14.99
N LEU A 343 -3.45 -6.56 15.39
CA LEU A 343 -2.44 -5.58 15.02
C LEU A 343 -1.21 -5.66 15.92
N PRO A 344 0.02 -5.66 15.36
CA PRO A 344 1.22 -5.55 16.16
C PRO A 344 1.23 -4.22 16.92
N PRO A 345 1.65 -4.22 18.20
CA PRO A 345 1.76 -2.98 18.98
C PRO A 345 2.64 -1.92 18.34
N GLU A 346 3.58 -2.36 17.52
CA GLU A 346 4.48 -1.49 16.77
C GLU A 346 3.74 -0.61 15.76
N LEU A 347 2.66 -1.09 15.14
CA LEU A 347 1.91 -0.35 14.11
C LEU A 347 1.27 0.93 14.70
N VAL A 348 0.79 0.85 15.92
CA VAL A 348 0.12 1.96 16.63
C VAL A 348 1.08 2.90 17.36
N ARG A 349 2.40 2.67 17.24
CA ARG A 349 3.42 3.54 17.83
C ARG A 349 3.53 4.86 17.08
N LYS A 350 3.66 5.98 17.81
CA LYS A 350 3.89 7.31 17.24
C LYS A 350 5.15 7.33 16.36
N GLY A 351 5.09 8.09 15.26
CA GLY A 351 6.21 8.30 14.33
C GLY A 351 6.15 7.45 13.05
N ARG A 352 5.21 6.50 12.95
CA ARG A 352 4.96 5.69 11.74
C ARG A 352 3.82 6.26 10.91
N PHE A 353 2.69 6.47 11.54
CA PHE A 353 1.60 7.28 11.01
C PHE A 353 1.62 8.65 11.66
N ASP A 354 1.12 9.66 10.97
CA ASP A 354 0.97 11.01 11.51
C ASP A 354 -0.15 11.04 12.53
N GLU A 355 -1.23 10.24 12.28
CA GLU A 355 -2.36 10.15 13.18
C GLU A 355 -3.07 8.79 13.05
N ILE A 356 -3.72 8.38 14.14
CA ILE A 356 -4.58 7.20 14.19
C ILE A 356 -5.99 7.68 14.50
N PHE A 357 -6.91 7.43 13.58
CA PHE A 357 -8.30 7.81 13.76
C PHE A 357 -9.18 6.61 14.09
N PHE A 358 -10.09 6.81 15.02
CA PHE A 358 -11.15 5.86 15.30
C PHE A 358 -12.43 6.27 14.56
N VAL A 359 -12.96 5.35 13.77
CA VAL A 359 -14.20 5.50 13.00
C VAL A 359 -15.27 4.64 13.68
N ASP A 360 -16.19 5.29 14.37
CA ASP A 360 -17.30 4.62 15.06
C ASP A 360 -18.53 4.50 14.14
N LEU A 361 -19.60 3.93 14.68
CA LEU A 361 -20.92 3.97 14.05
C LEU A 361 -21.39 5.42 13.88
N PRO A 362 -22.11 5.73 12.80
CA PRO A 362 -22.54 7.09 12.52
C PRO A 362 -23.59 7.59 13.52
N SER A 363 -23.46 8.84 13.96
CA SER A 363 -24.45 9.59 14.73
C SER A 363 -25.73 9.82 13.92
N GLN A 364 -26.80 10.28 14.53
CA GLN A 364 -28.05 10.60 13.82
C GLN A 364 -27.81 11.58 12.66
N ALA A 365 -27.11 12.69 12.91
CA ALA A 365 -26.79 13.66 11.86
C ALA A 365 -25.97 13.06 10.71
N GLU A 366 -24.99 12.22 11.02
CA GLU A 366 -24.20 11.51 10.02
C GLU A 366 -25.04 10.51 9.24
N ARG A 367 -25.96 9.78 9.88
CA ARG A 367 -26.89 8.88 9.18
C ARG A 367 -27.79 9.63 8.21
N MET A 368 -28.34 10.80 8.60
CA MET A 368 -29.10 11.66 7.69
C MET A 368 -28.28 12.02 6.45
N GLU A 369 -27.04 12.41 6.65
CA GLU A 369 -26.13 12.75 5.54
C GLU A 369 -25.80 11.53 4.68
N ILE A 370 -25.60 10.35 5.27
CA ILE A 370 -25.38 9.09 4.56
C ILE A 370 -26.60 8.74 3.70
N PHE A 371 -27.82 8.85 4.23
CA PHE A 371 -29.04 8.66 3.45
C PHE A 371 -29.11 9.63 2.27
N ARG A 372 -28.83 10.93 2.51
CA ARG A 372 -28.82 11.96 1.47
C ARG A 372 -27.85 11.62 0.35
N ILE A 373 -26.62 11.24 0.69
CA ILE A 373 -25.56 10.89 -0.28
C ILE A 373 -25.98 9.68 -1.11
N HIS A 374 -26.47 8.60 -0.48
CA HIS A 374 -26.82 7.38 -1.20
C HIS A 374 -28.07 7.54 -2.06
N LEU A 375 -29.08 8.29 -1.61
CA LEU A 375 -30.26 8.62 -2.42
C LEU A 375 -29.87 9.39 -3.68
N LEU A 376 -29.03 10.44 -3.54
CA LEU A 376 -28.51 11.19 -4.69
C LEU A 376 -27.70 10.31 -5.65
N ALA A 377 -26.85 9.42 -5.12
CA ALA A 377 -26.06 8.48 -5.92
C ALA A 377 -26.96 7.53 -6.73
N LYS A 378 -28.13 7.16 -6.21
CA LYS A 378 -29.16 6.36 -6.89
C LYS A 378 -30.13 7.21 -7.72
N LYS A 379 -29.83 8.50 -7.93
CA LYS A 379 -30.65 9.48 -8.70
C LYS A 379 -32.07 9.67 -8.14
N ARG A 380 -32.20 9.65 -6.82
CA ARG A 380 -33.45 9.93 -6.09
C ARG A 380 -33.29 11.28 -5.36
N ASP A 381 -34.37 12.08 -5.35
CA ASP A 381 -34.38 13.34 -4.66
C ASP A 381 -34.54 13.11 -3.14
N PRO A 382 -33.56 13.47 -2.31
CA PRO A 382 -33.65 13.32 -0.86
C PRO A 382 -34.80 14.14 -0.24
N GLY A 383 -35.22 15.23 -0.89
CA GLY A 383 -36.35 16.06 -0.44
C GLY A 383 -37.71 15.33 -0.40
N GLY A 384 -37.82 14.19 -1.07
CA GLY A 384 -39.00 13.32 -1.03
C GLY A 384 -39.06 12.37 0.17
N PHE A 385 -38.06 12.41 1.08
CA PHE A 385 -37.92 11.48 2.21
C PHE A 385 -37.75 12.25 3.52
N ASP A 386 -38.33 11.74 4.59
CA ASP A 386 -38.07 12.19 5.95
C ASP A 386 -36.75 11.54 6.43
N LEU A 387 -35.63 12.23 6.21
CA LEU A 387 -34.31 11.73 6.55
C LEU A 387 -34.10 11.60 8.07
N GLU A 388 -34.79 12.40 8.86
CA GLU A 388 -34.70 12.33 10.33
C GLU A 388 -35.34 11.04 10.83
N ALA A 389 -36.56 10.75 10.39
CA ALA A 389 -37.27 9.52 10.72
C ALA A 389 -36.51 8.25 10.26
N LEU A 390 -35.93 8.29 9.05
CA LEU A 390 -35.10 7.20 8.55
C LEU A 390 -33.81 7.03 9.37
N ALA A 391 -33.18 8.14 9.76
CA ALA A 391 -31.98 8.11 10.59
C ALA A 391 -32.25 7.56 11.99
N ASP A 392 -33.40 7.86 12.59
CA ASP A 392 -33.83 7.31 13.89
C ASP A 392 -34.04 5.80 13.78
N LEU A 393 -34.75 5.37 12.75
CA LEU A 393 -35.00 3.94 12.51
C LEU A 393 -33.70 3.15 12.24
N ALA A 394 -32.70 3.82 11.65
CA ALA A 394 -31.38 3.25 11.36
C ALA A 394 -30.40 3.39 12.53
N MET A 395 -30.86 3.58 13.78
CA MET A 395 -29.99 3.65 14.94
C MET A 395 -29.16 2.37 15.08
N GLY A 396 -27.82 2.51 15.18
CA GLY A 396 -26.89 1.40 15.27
C GLY A 396 -26.51 0.75 13.94
N PHE A 397 -27.00 1.24 12.81
CA PHE A 397 -26.59 0.79 11.49
C PHE A 397 -25.30 1.48 11.07
N SER A 398 -24.44 0.76 10.37
CA SER A 398 -23.27 1.30 9.65
C SER A 398 -23.69 1.97 8.35
N GLY A 399 -22.81 2.77 7.75
CA GLY A 399 -23.09 3.40 6.46
C GLY A 399 -23.35 2.41 5.32
N ALA A 400 -22.66 1.27 5.33
CA ALA A 400 -22.87 0.21 4.35
C ALA A 400 -24.23 -0.46 4.49
N GLU A 401 -24.72 -0.65 5.71
CA GLU A 401 -26.05 -1.22 5.98
C GLU A 401 -27.15 -0.24 5.56
N ILE A 402 -26.95 1.08 5.76
CA ILE A 402 -27.87 2.11 5.26
C ILE A 402 -27.94 2.05 3.73
N GLU A 403 -26.82 1.95 3.03
CA GLU A 403 -26.81 1.78 1.57
C GLU A 403 -27.58 0.52 1.14
N GLN A 404 -27.36 -0.60 1.82
CA GLN A 404 -28.05 -1.86 1.54
C GLN A 404 -29.55 -1.75 1.77
N ALA A 405 -30.01 -1.04 2.82
CA ALA A 405 -31.44 -0.82 3.07
C ALA A 405 -32.09 0.00 1.95
N ILE A 406 -31.41 1.04 1.46
CA ILE A 406 -31.90 1.82 0.30
C ILE A 406 -32.02 0.91 -0.93
N VAL A 407 -30.99 0.10 -1.21
CA VAL A 407 -30.97 -0.82 -2.36
C VAL A 407 -32.08 -1.88 -2.23
N ALA A 408 -32.28 -2.44 -1.05
CA ALA A 408 -33.37 -3.40 -0.80
C ALA A 408 -34.74 -2.76 -1.05
N GLY A 409 -34.99 -1.56 -0.50
CA GLY A 409 -36.21 -0.82 -0.77
C GLY A 409 -36.40 -0.48 -2.26
N MET A 410 -35.31 -0.25 -3.02
CA MET A 410 -35.40 -0.08 -4.47
C MET A 410 -35.82 -1.35 -5.20
N TYR A 411 -35.38 -2.53 -4.75
CA TYR A 411 -35.82 -3.80 -5.31
C TYR A 411 -37.32 -4.04 -5.06
N ASP A 412 -37.78 -3.73 -3.83
CA ASP A 412 -39.20 -3.87 -3.48
C ASP A 412 -40.06 -2.92 -4.33
N ALA A 413 -39.70 -1.66 -4.42
CA ALA A 413 -40.39 -0.68 -5.26
C ALA A 413 -40.40 -1.09 -6.75
N PHE A 414 -39.32 -1.64 -7.26
CA PHE A 414 -39.23 -2.12 -8.64
C PHE A 414 -40.13 -3.32 -8.89
N ASN A 415 -40.21 -4.26 -7.95
CA ASN A 415 -41.11 -5.41 -8.03
C ASN A 415 -42.60 -5.00 -8.03
N ASP A 416 -42.90 -3.94 -7.26
CA ASP A 416 -44.25 -3.37 -7.17
C ASP A 416 -44.60 -2.49 -8.39
N GLY A 417 -43.64 -2.28 -9.31
CA GLY A 417 -43.80 -1.37 -10.45
C GLY A 417 -43.97 0.11 -10.05
N ALA A 418 -43.46 0.50 -8.89
CA ALA A 418 -43.60 1.81 -8.28
C ALA A 418 -42.26 2.56 -8.17
N GLU A 419 -42.30 3.86 -7.92
CA GLU A 419 -41.15 4.63 -7.50
C GLU A 419 -40.77 4.29 -6.06
N LEU A 420 -39.48 4.49 -5.73
CA LEU A 420 -39.00 4.30 -4.36
C LEU A 420 -39.71 5.27 -3.39
N LEU A 421 -40.42 4.72 -2.43
CA LEU A 421 -41.06 5.45 -1.34
C LEU A 421 -40.33 5.18 -0.02
N GLN A 422 -40.52 6.09 0.94
CA GLN A 422 -39.95 5.94 2.28
C GLN A 422 -40.32 4.61 2.94
N LEU A 423 -41.57 4.14 2.77
CA LEU A 423 -42.05 2.88 3.33
C LEU A 423 -41.19 1.69 2.93
N HIS A 424 -40.70 1.63 1.68
CA HIS A 424 -39.84 0.52 1.23
C HIS A 424 -38.51 0.48 2.00
N ILE A 425 -37.90 1.66 2.24
CA ILE A 425 -36.66 1.78 3.03
C ILE A 425 -36.92 1.41 4.49
N GLU A 426 -38.03 1.91 5.07
CA GLU A 426 -38.40 1.59 6.45
C GLU A 426 -38.62 0.06 6.66
N GLN A 427 -39.27 -0.60 5.71
CA GLN A 427 -39.47 -2.05 5.76
C GLN A 427 -38.15 -2.80 5.70
N ALA A 428 -37.23 -2.38 4.83
CA ALA A 428 -35.90 -2.94 4.72
C ALA A 428 -35.10 -2.77 6.02
N LEU A 429 -35.15 -1.58 6.65
CA LEU A 429 -34.51 -1.33 7.93
C LEU A 429 -35.08 -2.18 9.06
N ARG A 430 -36.41 -2.28 9.17
CA ARG A 430 -37.10 -3.10 10.21
C ARG A 430 -36.83 -4.59 10.04
N GLY A 431 -36.64 -5.05 8.78
CA GLY A 431 -36.32 -6.44 8.46
C GLY A 431 -34.86 -6.82 8.69
N SER A 432 -34.00 -5.85 8.97
CA SER A 432 -32.54 -6.04 9.14
C SER A 432 -32.11 -5.96 10.59
N VAL A 433 -31.12 -6.77 10.97
CA VAL A 433 -30.48 -6.69 12.31
C VAL A 433 -29.19 -5.90 12.17
N PRO A 434 -29.04 -4.74 12.87
CA PRO A 434 -27.86 -3.91 12.73
C PRO A 434 -26.60 -4.56 13.31
N LEU A 435 -25.46 -4.23 12.72
CA LEU A 435 -24.14 -4.69 13.12
C LEU A 435 -23.84 -4.39 14.60
N SER A 436 -24.36 -3.28 15.10
CA SER A 436 -24.24 -2.88 16.51
C SER A 436 -24.81 -3.92 17.50
N ARG A 437 -25.79 -4.73 17.08
CA ARG A 437 -26.35 -5.84 17.88
C ARG A 437 -25.56 -7.13 17.68
N THR A 438 -25.23 -7.47 16.43
CA THR A 438 -24.54 -8.72 16.10
C THR A 438 -23.08 -8.75 16.56
N MET A 439 -22.43 -7.58 16.65
CA MET A 439 -21.03 -7.41 17.07
C MET A 439 -20.89 -6.46 18.28
N ALA A 440 -21.86 -6.46 19.18
CA ALA A 440 -21.90 -5.51 20.30
C ALA A 440 -20.63 -5.55 21.16
N ARG A 441 -20.16 -6.75 21.53
CA ARG A 441 -18.98 -6.94 22.37
C ARG A 441 -17.69 -6.46 21.70
N GLU A 442 -17.52 -6.78 20.43
CA GLU A 442 -16.36 -6.38 19.64
C GLU A 442 -16.29 -4.87 19.48
N ILE A 443 -17.44 -4.22 19.23
CA ILE A 443 -17.53 -2.76 19.10
C ILE A 443 -17.21 -2.09 20.43
N GLU A 444 -17.71 -2.60 21.54
CA GLU A 444 -17.44 -2.07 22.88
C GLU A 444 -15.94 -2.18 23.22
N GLN A 445 -15.31 -3.32 22.94
CA GLN A 445 -13.87 -3.51 23.12
C GLN A 445 -13.06 -2.53 22.25
N LEU A 446 -13.47 -2.33 20.99
CA LEU A 446 -12.85 -1.35 20.10
C LEU A 446 -12.94 0.06 20.66
N ARG A 447 -14.11 0.49 21.14
CA ARG A 447 -14.34 1.81 21.74
C ARG A 447 -13.49 2.02 22.99
N ALA A 448 -13.48 1.04 23.89
CA ALA A 448 -12.68 1.09 25.12
C ALA A 448 -11.18 1.23 24.82
N TRP A 449 -10.68 0.50 23.83
CA TRP A 449 -9.29 0.59 23.42
C TRP A 449 -8.98 1.93 22.76
N ALA A 450 -9.86 2.41 21.88
CA ALA A 450 -9.69 3.63 21.11
C ALA A 450 -9.70 4.90 21.96
N ALA A 451 -10.51 4.92 23.02
CA ALA A 451 -10.72 6.08 23.87
C ALA A 451 -9.43 6.74 24.41
N THR A 452 -8.38 5.94 24.62
CA THR A 452 -7.09 6.44 25.17
C THR A 452 -5.94 6.47 24.17
N ARG A 453 -6.15 5.98 22.94
CA ARG A 453 -5.05 5.72 21.99
C ARG A 453 -5.22 6.34 20.62
N THR A 454 -6.43 6.79 20.30
CA THR A 454 -6.76 7.29 18.96
C THR A 454 -7.45 8.64 19.03
N ARG A 455 -7.48 9.32 17.88
CA ARG A 455 -8.28 10.52 17.69
C ARG A 455 -9.64 10.13 17.10
N PRO A 456 -10.76 10.65 17.60
CA PRO A 456 -12.06 10.40 16.97
C PRO A 456 -12.08 11.00 15.55
N ALA A 457 -12.66 10.28 14.61
CA ALA A 457 -12.84 10.76 13.23
C ALA A 457 -14.02 11.73 13.12
N SER A 458 -15.05 11.55 13.97
CA SER A 458 -16.23 12.39 14.09
C SER A 458 -16.23 13.15 15.42
N VAL A 459 -17.05 14.17 15.52
CA VAL A 459 -17.32 14.83 16.81
C VAL A 459 -17.99 13.82 17.74
N PRO A 460 -17.41 13.53 18.92
CA PRO A 460 -18.00 12.59 19.84
C PRO A 460 -19.40 13.07 20.25
N VAL A 461 -20.42 12.29 19.94
CA VAL A 461 -21.74 12.47 20.53
C VAL A 461 -21.65 11.88 21.94
N LEU A 462 -21.95 12.69 22.95
CA LEU A 462 -22.19 12.17 24.30
C LEU A 462 -23.42 11.28 24.18
N TYR A 463 -23.22 9.96 24.06
CA TYR A 463 -24.33 9.03 24.21
C TYR A 463 -24.82 9.18 25.65
N GLU A 464 -25.96 9.84 25.86
CA GLU A 464 -26.73 9.60 27.04
C GLU A 464 -26.94 8.10 27.11
N ASN A 465 -26.49 7.49 28.21
CA ASN A 465 -26.56 6.05 28.43
C ASN A 465 -27.96 5.55 28.06
N VAL A 466 -28.10 4.94 26.89
CA VAL A 466 -29.26 4.13 26.61
C VAL A 466 -29.11 2.94 27.56
N ALA A 467 -29.81 3.03 28.67
CA ALA A 467 -30.02 1.90 29.57
C ALA A 467 -30.48 0.75 28.64
N VAL A 468 -29.70 -0.31 28.58
CA VAL A 468 -30.17 -1.58 28.04
C VAL A 468 -31.34 -1.93 28.95
N GLU A 469 -32.57 -1.70 28.51
CA GLU A 469 -33.74 -2.30 29.11
C GLU A 469 -33.49 -3.80 29.02
N ASP A 470 -33.27 -4.36 30.16
CA ASP A 470 -33.15 -5.79 30.39
C ASP A 470 -34.55 -6.36 30.12
N ASP A 471 -34.85 -6.62 28.84
CA ASP A 471 -36.05 -7.34 28.42
C ASP A 471 -35.95 -8.72 29.08
N GLY A 472 -36.63 -8.83 30.21
CA GLY A 472 -36.71 -10.00 31.08
C GLY A 472 -36.89 -11.30 30.29
N VAL A 473 -35.78 -11.94 30.00
CA VAL A 473 -35.75 -13.36 29.71
C VAL A 473 -35.87 -14.06 31.05
N ALA A 474 -37.12 -14.45 31.35
CA ALA A 474 -37.44 -15.28 32.47
C ALA A 474 -36.45 -16.45 32.60
N ASP A 475 -35.92 -16.63 33.80
CA ASP A 475 -35.14 -17.77 34.25
C ASP A 475 -35.75 -19.08 33.73
N MET A 476 -35.17 -19.62 32.67
CA MET A 476 -35.42 -21.00 32.29
C MET A 476 -34.30 -21.82 32.92
N GLU A 477 -34.54 -22.29 34.16
CA GLU A 477 -33.70 -23.27 34.81
C GLU A 477 -33.60 -24.53 33.93
N LEU A 478 -32.44 -24.72 33.31
CA LEU A 478 -32.07 -26.03 32.77
C LEU A 478 -31.58 -26.90 33.92
N PRO A 479 -32.08 -28.13 34.07
CA PRO A 479 -31.63 -29.01 35.12
C PRO A 479 -30.19 -29.47 34.85
N ILE A 480 -29.23 -29.01 35.65
CA ILE A 480 -27.87 -29.49 35.65
C ILE A 480 -27.84 -30.82 36.44
N ALA A 481 -28.09 -31.92 35.75
CA ALA A 481 -27.73 -33.24 36.25
C ALA A 481 -26.25 -33.47 35.84
N GLY A 482 -25.33 -33.46 36.84
CA GLY A 482 -23.95 -33.87 36.59
C GLY A 482 -22.82 -33.05 37.25
N ALA A 483 -23.14 -32.08 38.13
CA ALA A 483 -22.10 -31.24 38.75
C ALA A 483 -21.40 -31.86 39.95
N GLU A 484 -21.87 -32.99 40.50
CA GLU A 484 -21.23 -33.62 41.67
C GLU A 484 -20.12 -34.63 41.35
N ALA A 485 -19.98 -35.08 40.11
CA ALA A 485 -18.93 -36.04 39.73
C ALA A 485 -17.59 -35.39 39.38
N MET A 486 -17.54 -34.08 39.14
CA MET A 486 -16.30 -33.37 38.73
C MET A 486 -15.57 -32.66 39.86
N ALA A 487 -16.18 -32.56 41.05
CA ALA A 487 -15.55 -31.91 42.19
C ALA A 487 -14.62 -32.88 42.99
N VAL A 488 -14.73 -34.17 42.80
CA VAL A 488 -13.90 -35.18 43.50
C VAL A 488 -12.58 -35.45 42.78
N GLU A 489 -12.48 -35.17 41.48
CA GLU A 489 -11.25 -35.40 40.70
C GLU A 489 -10.25 -34.25 40.78
N LEU A 490 -10.69 -33.03 41.16
CA LEU A 490 -9.80 -31.87 41.31
C LEU A 490 -9.19 -31.72 42.72
N ALA A 491 -9.70 -32.46 43.72
CA ALA A 491 -9.12 -32.47 45.06
C ALA A 491 -7.90 -33.40 45.18
N GLY A 492 -7.74 -34.39 44.28
CA GLY A 492 -6.62 -35.32 44.28
C GLY A 492 -5.33 -34.82 43.65
N VAL A 493 -5.37 -33.72 42.93
CA VAL A 493 -4.18 -33.17 42.24
C VAL A 493 -3.43 -32.12 43.07
N GLY A 494 -4.05 -31.62 44.13
CA GLY A 494 -3.46 -30.63 45.05
C GLY A 494 -2.44 -31.21 46.04
N GLU A 495 -2.53 -32.50 46.38
CA GLU A 495 -1.61 -33.13 47.35
C GLU A 495 -0.30 -33.66 46.71
N LEU A 496 -0.24 -33.83 45.39
CA LEU A 496 0.98 -34.25 44.69
C LEU A 496 1.94 -33.10 44.38
N ALA A 497 1.49 -31.86 44.49
CA ALA A 497 2.33 -30.68 44.23
C ALA A 497 3.09 -30.16 45.46
N GLN A 498 2.74 -30.58 46.66
CA GLN A 498 3.44 -30.17 47.89
C GLN A 498 4.58 -31.14 48.29
N GLY A 499 4.64 -32.33 47.70
CA GLY A 499 5.74 -33.28 47.94
C GLY A 499 7.03 -33.04 47.12
N ALA A 500 6.95 -32.26 46.04
CA ALA A 500 8.08 -32.04 45.15
C ALA A 500 8.93 -30.79 45.45
N GLN A 501 8.51 -29.94 46.40
CA GLN A 501 9.26 -28.75 46.81
C GLN A 501 10.21 -28.97 47.99
N GLY A 502 10.13 -30.13 48.65
CA GLY A 502 10.98 -30.47 49.82
C GLY A 502 12.35 -31.10 49.45
N GLU A 503 12.53 -31.60 48.25
CA GLU A 503 13.77 -32.29 47.83
C GLU A 503 14.79 -31.46 47.05
N LEU A 504 14.47 -30.18 46.73
CA LEU A 504 15.38 -29.30 45.97
C LEU A 504 16.14 -28.25 46.79
N GLU A 505 15.95 -28.18 48.10
CA GLU A 505 16.72 -27.28 49.00
C GLU A 505 17.92 -27.94 49.69
N GLY A 506 18.18 -29.27 49.51
CA GLY A 506 19.27 -30.00 50.16
C GLY A 506 20.59 -30.08 49.40
N ALA A 507 20.73 -29.52 48.19
CA ALA A 507 21.88 -29.71 47.33
C ALA A 507 22.64 -28.42 46.94
N ARG A 508 22.75 -27.45 47.88
CA ARG A 508 23.68 -26.32 47.69
C ARG A 508 24.42 -26.03 49.01
N ALA A 509 25.49 -26.75 49.24
CA ALA A 509 26.64 -26.27 50.02
C ALA A 509 27.77 -27.31 49.92
N GLN A 510 28.80 -27.06 49.15
CA GLN A 510 30.20 -27.00 49.61
C GLN A 510 31.11 -26.56 48.47
N PRO A 511 32.07 -25.62 48.71
CA PRO A 511 33.10 -25.22 47.77
C PRO A 511 34.39 -26.06 48.02
N GLY A 512 35.13 -26.38 46.98
CA GLY A 512 36.40 -27.07 47.06
C GLY A 512 37.25 -26.92 45.83
N GLU A 513 38.15 -25.98 45.88
CA GLU A 513 39.55 -25.99 45.48
C GLU A 513 40.02 -27.10 44.52
N ARG A 514 40.41 -26.78 43.29
CA ARG A 514 41.79 -26.69 42.71
C ARG A 514 41.69 -26.31 41.24
#